data_a86d746d1931a6715dc8bfe59ee99b33
#
_entry.id   a86d746d1931a6715dc8bfe59ee99b33
#
_cell.length_a   1.000
_cell.length_b   1.000
_cell.length_c   1.000
_cell.angle_alpha   90.00
_cell.angle_beta   90.00
_cell.angle_gamma   90.00
#
_symmetry.space_group_name_H-M   'P 1'
#
loop_
_entity.id
_entity.type
_entity.pdbx_description
1 polymer ?
#
loop_
_entity_poly.entity_id
_entity_poly.type
_entity_poly.pdbx_seq_one_letter_code
_entity_poly.pdbx_strand_id
1 'polypeptide(L)'
;KEFGGKMPPSNSKDSVFLQWKADKVSGFGKSLYQLVKRQRANCMVSWAPSIYPWSKENYLQDWPAWLNGGYADLIIPQLYRYDIKAYEKILKELTLQVPSTLKHKVIPGILTSLGDGYRVNETMLKQMIDMNRQYGYNGEVFFYYETINK
;
A
#
# COMPACT_ATOMS: atom_id res chain seq x y z
N LYS A 1 -15.73 14.26 22.44
CA LYS A 1 -16.33 13.03 22.99
C LYS A 1 -15.76 11.76 22.34
N GLU A 2 -15.26 11.83 21.10
CA GLU A 2 -14.81 10.64 20.36
C GLU A 2 -13.44 10.09 20.77
N PHE A 3 -12.53 10.92 21.28
CA PHE A 3 -11.21 10.48 21.77
C PHE A 3 -11.30 10.09 23.26
N GLY A 4 -12.13 9.09 23.58
CA GLY A 4 -12.34 8.60 24.95
C GLY A 4 -12.82 9.68 25.94
N GLY A 5 -13.47 10.74 25.44
CA GLY A 5 -13.88 11.89 26.26
C GLY A 5 -12.76 12.88 26.61
N LYS A 6 -11.52 12.61 26.18
CA LYS A 6 -10.34 13.46 26.40
C LYS A 6 -10.14 14.48 25.27
N MET A 7 -9.43 15.55 25.56
CA MET A 7 -8.93 16.47 24.52
C MET A 7 -7.83 15.77 23.73
N PRO A 8 -7.85 15.88 22.38
CA PRO A 8 -6.76 15.38 21.56
C PRO A 8 -5.41 16.05 21.94
N PRO A 9 -4.29 15.33 21.90
CA PRO A 9 -2.97 15.91 22.07
C PRO A 9 -2.69 17.00 21.04
N SER A 10 -1.91 18.02 21.41
CA SER A 10 -1.43 19.06 20.49
C SER A 10 -0.49 18.48 19.42
N ASN A 11 0.26 17.44 19.77
CA ASN A 11 1.10 16.71 18.83
C ASN A 11 0.24 15.75 18.00
N SER A 12 0.04 16.06 16.71
CA SER A 12 -0.73 15.21 15.78
C SER A 12 -0.11 13.82 15.53
N LYS A 13 1.19 13.64 15.88
CA LYS A 13 1.94 12.38 15.78
C LYS A 13 2.10 11.65 17.12
N ASP A 14 1.41 12.10 18.17
CA ASP A 14 1.29 11.30 19.39
C ASP A 14 0.80 9.89 19.04
N SER A 15 1.48 8.86 19.55
CA SER A 15 1.27 7.47 19.12
C SER A 15 -0.15 6.97 19.37
N VAL A 16 -0.75 7.34 20.50
CA VAL A 16 -2.13 6.93 20.85
C VAL A 16 -3.12 7.67 19.98
N PHE A 17 -2.91 8.96 19.76
CA PHE A 17 -3.78 9.76 18.92
C PHE A 17 -3.64 9.39 17.44
N LEU A 18 -2.43 9.10 16.98
CA LEU A 18 -2.18 8.61 15.62
C LEU A 18 -2.91 7.27 15.37
N GLN A 19 -2.78 6.33 16.31
CA GLN A 19 -3.47 5.05 16.21
C GLN A 19 -4.99 5.25 16.17
N TRP A 20 -5.53 6.05 17.08
CA TRP A 20 -6.97 6.34 17.11
C TRP A 20 -7.48 6.92 15.78
N LYS A 21 -6.74 7.85 15.17
CA LYS A 21 -7.08 8.40 13.85
C LYS A 21 -7.02 7.33 12.76
N ALA A 22 -5.96 6.52 12.74
CA ALA A 22 -5.79 5.43 11.78
C ALA A 22 -6.89 4.36 11.91
N ASP A 23 -7.36 4.10 13.13
CA ASP A 23 -8.49 3.19 13.39
C ASP A 23 -9.80 3.72 12.78
N LYS A 24 -10.01 5.05 12.75
CA LYS A 24 -11.18 5.64 12.09
C LYS A 24 -11.15 5.41 10.58
N VAL A 25 -9.99 5.60 9.95
CA VAL A 25 -9.79 5.32 8.52
C VAL A 25 -9.95 3.83 8.23
N SER A 26 -9.38 2.98 9.07
CA SER A 26 -9.51 1.52 8.97
C SER A 26 -10.96 1.05 9.13
N GLY A 27 -11.70 1.65 10.06
CA GLY A 27 -13.14 1.38 10.26
C GLY A 27 -13.97 1.74 9.04
N PHE A 28 -13.68 2.89 8.41
CA PHE A 28 -14.31 3.26 7.15
C PHE A 28 -13.97 2.27 6.03
N GLY A 29 -12.69 1.92 5.85
CA GLY A 29 -12.24 0.95 4.86
C GLY A 29 -12.91 -0.42 5.03
N LYS A 30 -13.02 -0.90 6.29
CA LYS A 30 -13.75 -2.13 6.62
C LYS A 30 -15.21 -2.07 6.22
N SER A 31 -15.88 -0.97 6.55
CA SER A 31 -17.29 -0.78 6.22
C SER A 31 -17.53 -0.75 4.71
N LEU A 32 -16.65 -0.08 3.96
CA LEU A 32 -16.70 -0.04 2.50
C LEU A 32 -16.48 -1.44 1.90
N TYR A 33 -15.45 -2.16 2.36
CA TYR A 33 -15.20 -3.54 1.94
C TYR A 33 -16.42 -4.42 2.15
N GLN A 34 -17.02 -4.40 3.34
CA GLN A 34 -18.21 -5.19 3.68
C GLN A 34 -19.41 -4.80 2.83
N LEU A 35 -19.60 -3.50 2.53
CA LEU A 35 -20.66 -3.02 1.66
C LEU A 35 -20.53 -3.60 0.25
N VAL A 36 -19.32 -3.50 -0.35
CA VAL A 36 -19.04 -4.05 -1.68
C VAL A 36 -19.31 -5.55 -1.71
N LYS A 37 -18.79 -6.28 -0.71
CA LYS A 37 -18.96 -7.75 -0.67
C LYS A 37 -20.42 -8.20 -0.46
N ARG A 38 -21.23 -7.41 0.26
CA ARG A 38 -22.67 -7.69 0.36
C ARG A 38 -23.41 -7.46 -0.95
N GLN A 39 -23.04 -6.44 -1.70
CA GLN A 39 -23.71 -6.10 -2.97
C GLN A 39 -23.21 -6.94 -4.14
N ARG A 40 -21.91 -7.24 -4.16
CA ARG A 40 -21.23 -7.98 -5.23
C ARG A 40 -20.10 -8.82 -4.64
N ALA A 41 -20.40 -10.01 -4.18
CA ALA A 41 -19.44 -10.89 -3.50
C ALA A 41 -18.15 -11.13 -4.32
N ASN A 42 -18.26 -11.24 -5.65
CA ASN A 42 -17.14 -11.50 -6.56
C ASN A 42 -16.38 -10.23 -6.97
N CYS A 43 -16.82 -9.03 -6.57
CA CYS A 43 -16.09 -7.80 -6.86
C CYS A 43 -14.82 -7.73 -6.00
N MET A 44 -13.67 -7.55 -6.64
CA MET A 44 -12.40 -7.37 -5.92
C MET A 44 -12.29 -5.95 -5.38
N VAL A 45 -11.86 -5.82 -4.13
CA VAL A 45 -11.54 -4.55 -3.49
C VAL A 45 -10.04 -4.48 -3.29
N SER A 46 -9.40 -3.53 -3.96
CA SER A 46 -7.96 -3.26 -3.83
C SER A 46 -7.71 -1.88 -3.23
N TRP A 47 -6.62 -1.77 -2.47
CA TRP A 47 -6.13 -0.51 -1.92
C TRP A 47 -4.71 -0.26 -2.40
N ALA A 48 -4.42 0.95 -2.85
CA ALA A 48 -3.09 1.36 -3.31
C ALA A 48 -2.46 2.40 -2.35
N PRO A 49 -2.08 1.98 -1.13
CA PRO A 49 -1.52 2.89 -0.13
C PRO A 49 -0.07 3.25 -0.45
N SER A 50 0.42 4.30 0.21
CA SER A 50 1.85 4.54 0.30
C SER A 50 2.56 3.46 1.14
N ILE A 51 3.89 3.52 1.19
CA ILE A 51 4.72 2.57 1.96
C ILE A 51 4.52 2.76 3.46
N TYR A 52 4.50 1.66 4.22
CA TYR A 52 4.43 1.67 5.68
C TYR A 52 5.85 1.75 6.28
N PRO A 53 6.10 2.42 7.42
CA PRO A 53 5.10 3.09 8.30
C PRO A 53 4.71 4.50 7.87
N TRP A 54 5.39 5.08 6.88
CA TRP A 54 5.16 6.45 6.42
C TRP A 54 3.68 6.70 6.02
N SER A 55 3.03 5.73 5.40
CA SER A 55 1.61 5.79 5.02
C SER A 55 0.68 5.99 6.21
N LYS A 56 0.96 5.33 7.33
CA LYS A 56 0.19 5.49 8.57
C LYS A 56 0.45 6.84 9.22
N GLU A 57 1.71 7.25 9.30
CA GLU A 57 2.12 8.49 9.97
C GLU A 57 1.62 9.76 9.27
N ASN A 58 1.54 9.73 7.94
CA ASN A 58 1.21 10.91 7.13
C ASN A 58 -0.18 10.87 6.51
N TYR A 59 -0.73 9.68 6.23
CA TYR A 59 -2.02 9.50 5.57
C TYR A 59 -3.00 8.64 6.36
N LEU A 60 -2.63 8.16 7.56
CA LEU A 60 -3.45 7.28 8.39
C LEU A 60 -3.78 5.93 7.71
N GLN A 61 -3.01 5.57 6.68
CA GLN A 61 -3.17 4.34 5.91
C GLN A 61 -2.44 3.20 6.63
N ASP A 62 -3.09 2.60 7.62
CA ASP A 62 -2.57 1.43 8.34
C ASP A 62 -2.89 0.14 7.56
N TRP A 63 -2.36 0.05 6.34
CA TRP A 63 -2.66 -1.06 5.44
C TRP A 63 -2.22 -2.44 5.97
N PRO A 64 -1.18 -2.61 6.82
CA PRO A 64 -0.92 -3.90 7.46
C PRO A 64 -2.10 -4.37 8.32
N ALA A 65 -2.77 -3.44 9.03
CA ALA A 65 -3.98 -3.77 9.77
C ALA A 65 -5.13 -4.15 8.83
N TRP A 66 -5.25 -3.51 7.66
CA TRP A 66 -6.28 -3.85 6.66
C TRP A 66 -6.05 -5.23 6.07
N LEU A 67 -4.80 -5.56 5.75
CA LEU A 67 -4.40 -6.87 5.24
C LEU A 67 -4.70 -7.98 6.26
N ASN A 68 -4.22 -7.81 7.50
CA ASN A 68 -4.44 -8.78 8.57
C ASN A 68 -5.91 -8.89 9.00
N GLY A 69 -6.64 -7.80 8.94
CA GLY A 69 -8.08 -7.76 9.27
C GLY A 69 -9.00 -8.28 8.16
N GLY A 70 -8.46 -8.57 6.97
CA GLY A 70 -9.22 -9.08 5.82
C GLY A 70 -10.13 -8.04 5.17
N TYR A 71 -9.77 -6.74 5.18
CA TYR A 71 -10.55 -5.66 4.54
C TYR A 71 -10.05 -5.33 3.14
N ALA A 72 -9.25 -6.21 2.55
CA ALA A 72 -8.75 -6.08 1.20
C ALA A 72 -8.68 -7.45 0.53
N ASP A 73 -9.00 -7.49 -0.75
CA ASP A 73 -8.63 -8.63 -1.59
C ASP A 73 -7.18 -8.48 -2.04
N LEU A 74 -6.78 -7.24 -2.38
CA LEU A 74 -5.41 -6.89 -2.74
C LEU A 74 -4.96 -5.60 -2.05
N ILE A 75 -3.69 -5.57 -1.66
CA ILE A 75 -2.95 -4.37 -1.25
C ILE A 75 -1.85 -4.12 -2.30
N ILE A 76 -1.81 -2.90 -2.83
CA ILE A 76 -0.89 -2.49 -3.89
C ILE A 76 -0.03 -1.32 -3.37
N PRO A 77 1.00 -1.59 -2.55
CA PRO A 77 1.83 -0.52 -2.00
C PRO A 77 2.61 0.19 -3.11
N GLN A 78 2.64 1.53 -3.05
CA GLN A 78 3.30 2.38 -4.04
C GLN A 78 4.83 2.39 -3.83
N LEU A 79 5.55 1.40 -4.40
CA LEU A 79 7.00 1.30 -4.32
C LEU A 79 7.68 2.22 -5.35
N TYR A 80 7.23 3.47 -5.44
CA TYR A 80 7.67 4.42 -6.47
C TYR A 80 9.07 4.92 -6.18
N ARG A 81 10.05 4.45 -6.95
CA ARG A 81 11.47 4.79 -6.83
C ARG A 81 12.08 5.03 -8.21
N TYR A 82 13.05 5.92 -8.24
CA TYR A 82 13.72 6.38 -9.45
C TYR A 82 15.01 5.61 -9.76
N ASP A 83 15.42 4.70 -8.86
CA ASP A 83 16.59 3.84 -9.04
C ASP A 83 16.39 2.47 -8.41
N ILE A 84 17.13 1.49 -8.90
CA ILE A 84 16.97 0.09 -8.52
C ILE A 84 17.39 -0.21 -7.07
N LYS A 85 18.39 0.50 -6.52
CA LYS A 85 18.85 0.28 -5.14
C LYS A 85 17.80 0.75 -4.14
N ALA A 86 17.18 1.91 -4.41
CA ALA A 86 16.09 2.42 -3.60
C ALA A 86 14.85 1.51 -3.71
N TYR A 87 14.60 0.94 -4.91
CA TYR A 87 13.52 -0.03 -5.09
C TYR A 87 13.75 -1.31 -4.28
N GLU A 88 14.95 -1.89 -4.37
CA GLU A 88 15.32 -3.09 -3.60
C GLU A 88 15.16 -2.87 -2.10
N LYS A 89 15.65 -1.74 -1.59
CA LYS A 89 15.53 -1.40 -0.18
C LYS A 89 14.06 -1.42 0.28
N ILE A 90 13.18 -0.73 -0.45
CA ILE A 90 11.77 -0.63 -0.06
C ILE A 90 11.02 -1.94 -0.24
N LEU A 91 11.38 -2.76 -1.24
CA LEU A 91 10.81 -4.08 -1.45
C LEU A 91 11.19 -5.04 -0.31
N LYS A 92 12.43 -4.96 0.16
CA LYS A 92 12.90 -5.71 1.33
C LYS A 92 12.13 -5.31 2.60
N GLU A 93 11.95 -4.01 2.85
CA GLU A 93 11.15 -3.50 3.96
C GLU A 93 9.69 -3.98 3.87
N LEU A 94 9.07 -3.91 2.70
CA LEU A 94 7.73 -4.46 2.45
C LEU A 94 7.65 -5.94 2.80
N THR A 95 8.65 -6.71 2.37
CA THR A 95 8.67 -8.16 2.59
C THR A 95 8.73 -8.53 4.08
N LEU A 96 9.40 -7.72 4.90
CA LEU A 96 9.44 -7.91 6.35
C LEU A 96 8.11 -7.56 7.05
N GLN A 97 7.29 -6.72 6.42
CA GLN A 97 6.00 -6.27 6.98
C GLN A 97 4.83 -7.19 6.62
N VAL A 98 4.99 -8.02 5.59
CA VAL A 98 3.91 -8.88 5.07
C VAL A 98 4.08 -10.31 5.55
N PRO A 99 3.11 -10.86 6.29
CA PRO A 99 3.12 -12.28 6.65
C PRO A 99 3.19 -13.17 5.39
N SER A 100 3.99 -14.21 5.43
CA SER A 100 4.17 -15.13 4.28
C SER A 100 2.85 -15.71 3.77
N THR A 101 1.92 -15.99 4.66
CA THR A 101 0.58 -16.50 4.35
C THR A 101 -0.32 -15.50 3.61
N LEU A 102 -0.03 -14.20 3.72
CA LEU A 102 -0.80 -13.12 3.08
C LEU A 102 -0.08 -12.47 1.90
N LYS A 103 1.13 -12.95 1.57
CA LYS A 103 1.94 -12.39 0.49
C LYS A 103 1.23 -12.41 -0.87
N HIS A 104 0.41 -13.41 -1.13
CA HIS A 104 -0.39 -13.54 -2.35
C HIS A 104 -1.43 -12.41 -2.54
N LYS A 105 -1.74 -11.68 -1.48
CA LYS A 105 -2.64 -10.50 -1.51
C LYS A 105 -1.90 -9.17 -1.69
N VAL A 106 -0.57 -9.19 -1.76
CA VAL A 106 0.22 -7.96 -1.89
C VAL A 106 0.90 -7.95 -3.26
N ILE A 107 0.67 -6.88 -4.00
CA ILE A 107 1.22 -6.69 -5.35
C ILE A 107 2.01 -5.38 -5.37
N PRO A 108 3.34 -5.41 -5.57
CA PRO A 108 4.16 -4.21 -5.63
C PRO A 108 3.71 -3.25 -6.75
N GLY A 109 3.50 -1.97 -6.40
CA GLY A 109 3.24 -0.91 -7.37
C GLY A 109 4.54 -0.32 -7.90
N ILE A 110 4.76 -0.36 -9.21
CA ILE A 110 5.95 0.16 -9.89
C ILE A 110 5.63 1.49 -10.55
N LEU A 111 6.51 2.47 -10.36
CA LEU A 111 6.44 3.75 -11.07
C LEU A 111 7.01 3.60 -12.47
N THR A 112 6.20 3.90 -13.48
CA THR A 112 6.64 3.96 -14.88
C THR A 112 6.82 5.39 -15.37
N SER A 113 5.99 6.33 -14.89
CA SER A 113 6.11 7.78 -15.13
C SER A 113 5.27 8.55 -14.11
N LEU A 114 5.61 9.84 -13.89
CA LEU A 114 4.80 10.78 -13.11
C LEU A 114 4.31 11.99 -13.92
N GLY A 115 4.67 12.06 -15.20
CA GLY A 115 4.38 13.26 -16.01
C GLY A 115 5.35 14.44 -15.76
N ASP A 116 6.36 14.25 -14.91
CA ASP A 116 7.40 15.22 -14.57
C ASP A 116 8.67 15.09 -15.44
N GLY A 117 8.58 14.30 -16.52
CA GLY A 117 9.70 13.95 -17.39
C GLY A 117 10.38 12.63 -17.03
N TYR A 118 10.11 12.07 -15.84
CA TYR A 118 10.60 10.73 -15.50
C TYR A 118 9.87 9.67 -16.31
N ARG A 119 10.66 8.76 -16.88
CA ARG A 119 10.19 7.53 -17.49
C ARG A 119 11.16 6.40 -17.16
N VAL A 120 10.64 5.29 -16.63
CA VAL A 120 11.46 4.10 -16.38
C VAL A 120 11.97 3.56 -17.72
N ASN A 121 13.25 3.20 -17.78
CA ASN A 121 13.79 2.49 -18.93
C ASN A 121 13.52 0.97 -18.83
N GLU A 122 13.56 0.29 -19.96
CA GLU A 122 13.26 -1.14 -20.07
C GLU A 122 14.13 -2.00 -19.14
N THR A 123 15.43 -1.71 -19.08
CA THR A 123 16.38 -2.46 -18.25
C THR A 123 15.99 -2.38 -16.77
N MET A 124 15.72 -1.18 -16.27
CA MET A 124 15.34 -0.97 -14.88
C MET A 124 13.97 -1.60 -14.58
N LEU A 125 13.00 -1.47 -15.50
CA LEU A 125 11.69 -2.08 -15.35
C LEU A 125 11.81 -3.60 -15.22
N LYS A 126 12.59 -4.25 -16.09
CA LYS A 126 12.87 -5.68 -16.02
C LYS A 126 13.54 -6.06 -14.70
N GLN A 127 14.53 -5.31 -14.25
CA GLN A 127 15.19 -5.55 -12.96
C GLN A 127 14.20 -5.48 -11.78
N MET A 128 13.27 -4.51 -11.78
CA MET A 128 12.23 -4.42 -10.74
C MET A 128 11.30 -5.63 -10.75
N ILE A 129 10.87 -6.08 -11.94
CA ILE A 129 10.02 -7.26 -12.11
C ILE A 129 10.74 -8.52 -11.62
N ASP A 130 11.99 -8.73 -12.06
CA ASP A 130 12.79 -9.89 -11.66
C ASP A 130 13.00 -9.91 -10.14
N MET A 131 13.24 -8.75 -9.54
CA MET A 131 13.39 -8.58 -8.10
C MET A 131 12.09 -8.91 -7.35
N ASN A 132 10.93 -8.50 -7.85
CA ASN A 132 9.65 -8.89 -7.26
C ASN A 132 9.53 -10.42 -7.21
N ARG A 133 9.91 -11.13 -8.26
CA ARG A 133 9.90 -12.61 -8.30
C ARG A 133 10.86 -13.21 -7.28
N GLN A 134 12.08 -12.67 -7.16
CA GLN A 134 13.09 -13.12 -6.18
C GLN A 134 12.59 -12.96 -4.74
N TYR A 135 11.84 -11.88 -4.46
CA TYR A 135 11.22 -11.65 -3.15
C TYR A 135 9.87 -12.37 -2.97
N GLY A 136 9.45 -13.19 -3.94
CA GLY A 136 8.27 -14.05 -3.86
C GLY A 136 6.94 -13.34 -4.11
N TYR A 137 6.94 -12.22 -4.83
CA TYR A 137 5.74 -11.58 -5.35
C TYR A 137 5.47 -12.04 -6.78
N ASN A 138 4.21 -12.42 -7.07
CA ASN A 138 3.84 -13.03 -8.35
C ASN A 138 3.17 -12.08 -9.34
N GLY A 139 3.19 -10.79 -9.04
CA GLY A 139 2.63 -9.74 -9.90
C GLY A 139 3.14 -8.36 -9.54
N GLU A 140 2.88 -7.43 -10.40
CA GLU A 140 3.10 -5.99 -10.22
C GLU A 140 1.97 -5.18 -10.83
N VAL A 141 1.79 -3.94 -10.34
CA VAL A 141 0.89 -2.95 -10.92
C VAL A 141 1.73 -1.77 -11.36
N PHE A 142 1.58 -1.36 -12.61
CA PHE A 142 2.30 -0.24 -13.18
C PHE A 142 1.52 1.07 -13.02
N PHE A 143 2.16 2.10 -12.56
CA PHE A 143 1.61 3.44 -12.54
C PHE A 143 2.30 4.25 -13.65
N TYR A 144 1.64 4.48 -14.76
CA TYR A 144 0.26 4.14 -15.09
C TYR A 144 0.15 3.66 -16.56
N TYR A 145 -1.04 3.23 -16.99
CA TYR A 145 -1.27 2.54 -18.26
C TYR A 145 -0.73 3.27 -19.51
N GLU A 146 -0.96 4.57 -19.63
CA GLU A 146 -0.54 5.36 -20.81
C GLU A 146 0.98 5.37 -21.04
N THR A 147 1.77 4.94 -20.06
CA THR A 147 3.24 4.91 -20.15
C THR A 147 3.78 3.61 -20.71
N ILE A 148 2.95 2.60 -20.84
CA ILE A 148 3.32 1.27 -21.34
C ILE A 148 3.11 1.16 -22.85
N ASN A 149 2.20 1.94 -23.41
CA ASN A 149 1.74 1.83 -24.81
C ASN A 149 2.36 2.87 -25.77
N LYS A 150 3.53 3.48 -25.45
CA LYS A 150 4.20 4.44 -26.34
C LYS A 150 5.58 3.98 -26.74
#